data_6a8aa8879334f5ff063fa011c7c3dafa
#
_entry.id   6a8aa8879334f5ff063fa011c7c3dafa
#
_cell.length_a   1.000
_cell.length_b   1.000
_cell.length_c   1.000
_cell.angle_alpha   90.00
_cell.angle_beta   90.00
_cell.angle_gamma   90.00
#
_symmetry.space_group_name_H-M   'P 1'
#
loop_
_entity.id
_entity.type
_entity.pdbx_description
1 polymer ?
#
loop_
_entity_poly.entity_id
_entity_poly.type
_entity_poly.pdbx_seq_one_letter_code
_entity_poly.pdbx_strand_id
1 'polypeptide(L)'
;MSEIYTEMTEAFKRGESFAVATVVATRGSTPRKAGAKMLFFPGGRIVGTIGGGCGEAEIWQEAMNIIGSFTPKLVTVDLTEDVESEDRICGGIMEILIEPM
;
A
#
# COMPACT_ATOMS: atom_id res chain seq x y z
N MET A 1 -9.64 -0.40 10.17
CA MET A 1 -8.65 -1.48 10.41
C MET A 1 -9.27 -2.85 10.49
N SER A 2 -10.41 -3.00 11.19
CA SER A 2 -11.08 -4.31 11.28
C SER A 2 -11.47 -4.86 9.92
N GLU A 3 -11.85 -3.99 8.98
CA GLU A 3 -12.20 -4.40 7.63
C GLU A 3 -11.03 -5.07 6.90
N ILE A 4 -9.82 -4.55 7.10
CA ILE A 4 -8.62 -5.12 6.49
C ILE A 4 -8.41 -6.56 6.96
N TYR A 5 -8.48 -6.78 8.27
CA TYR A 5 -8.25 -8.11 8.82
C TYR A 5 -9.35 -9.09 8.44
N THR A 6 -10.59 -8.61 8.37
CA THR A 6 -11.71 -9.43 7.91
C THR A 6 -11.49 -9.89 6.47
N GLU A 7 -11.11 -8.97 5.59
CA GLU A 7 -10.84 -9.30 4.19
C GLU A 7 -9.67 -10.26 4.05
N MET A 8 -8.62 -10.08 4.84
CA MET A 8 -7.48 -10.99 4.83
C MET A 8 -7.91 -12.40 5.23
N THR A 9 -8.69 -12.51 6.30
CA THR A 9 -9.19 -13.79 6.77
C THR A 9 -10.03 -14.51 5.72
N GLU A 10 -10.91 -13.77 5.07
CA GLU A 10 -11.76 -14.33 4.02
C GLU A 10 -10.93 -14.81 2.83
N ALA A 11 -9.92 -14.03 2.46
CA ALA A 11 -9.03 -14.41 1.35
C ALA A 11 -8.26 -15.70 1.69
N PHE A 12 -7.76 -15.83 2.91
CA PHE A 12 -7.09 -17.05 3.34
C PHE A 12 -8.03 -18.25 3.27
N LYS A 13 -9.27 -18.08 3.70
CA LYS A 13 -10.26 -19.15 3.65
C LYS A 13 -10.55 -19.60 2.22
N ARG A 14 -10.50 -18.69 1.27
CA ARG A 14 -10.74 -18.99 -0.15
C ARG A 14 -9.49 -19.53 -0.84
N GLY A 15 -8.34 -19.50 -0.17
CA GLY A 15 -7.07 -19.87 -0.82
C GLY A 15 -6.63 -18.85 -1.86
N GLU A 16 -7.10 -17.63 -1.76
CA GLU A 16 -6.81 -16.58 -2.73
C GLU A 16 -5.45 -15.92 -2.43
N SER A 17 -4.63 -15.74 -3.47
CA SER A 17 -3.37 -15.01 -3.33
C SER A 17 -3.66 -13.51 -3.36
N PHE A 18 -2.93 -12.76 -2.54
CA PHE A 18 -3.08 -11.30 -2.51
C PHE A 18 -1.78 -10.69 -1.98
N ALA A 19 -1.70 -9.37 -1.99
CA ALA A 19 -0.57 -8.65 -1.44
C ALA A 19 -1.04 -7.67 -0.37
N VAL A 20 -0.23 -7.51 0.67
CA VAL A 20 -0.48 -6.55 1.75
C VAL A 20 0.59 -5.48 1.67
N ALA A 21 0.19 -4.23 1.55
CA ALA A 21 1.09 -3.09 1.63
C ALA A 21 0.91 -2.44 3.00
N THR A 22 2.01 -2.28 3.72
CA THR A 22 2.00 -1.68 5.05
C THR A 22 2.95 -0.50 5.08
N VAL A 23 2.47 0.64 5.57
CA VAL A 23 3.34 1.77 5.84
C VAL A 23 4.18 1.41 7.07
N VAL A 24 5.48 1.22 6.88
CA VAL A 24 6.37 0.80 7.98
C VAL A 24 7.15 1.96 8.56
N ALA A 25 7.33 3.04 7.80
CA ALA A 25 8.02 4.23 8.30
C ALA A 25 7.54 5.45 7.53
N THR A 26 7.53 6.59 8.20
CA THR A 26 7.15 7.85 7.57
C THR A 26 8.10 8.95 8.02
N ARG A 27 8.29 9.94 7.16
CA ARG A 27 9.00 11.17 7.49
C ARG A 27 8.25 12.35 6.90
N GLY A 28 8.16 13.44 7.70
CA GLY A 28 7.46 14.63 7.26
C GLY A 28 5.96 14.42 7.27
N SER A 29 5.29 15.17 6.41
CA SER A 29 3.84 15.18 6.33
C SER A 29 3.38 14.10 5.37
N THR A 30 2.73 13.07 5.88
CA THR A 30 2.26 11.95 5.07
C THR A 30 0.78 11.72 5.29
N PRO A 31 0.07 11.18 4.28
CA PRO A 31 -1.38 10.97 4.40
C PRO A 31 -1.77 9.92 5.43
N ARG A 32 -0.95 8.91 5.63
CA ARG A 32 -1.20 7.88 6.62
C ARG A 32 0.05 7.65 7.45
N LYS A 33 -0.15 7.16 8.65
CA LYS A 33 0.93 6.89 9.58
C LYS A 33 1.38 5.45 9.47
N ALA A 34 2.55 5.16 10.07
CA ALA A 34 3.05 3.79 10.15
C ALA A 34 1.98 2.87 10.74
N GLY A 35 1.86 1.68 10.18
CA GLY A 35 0.85 0.70 10.55
C GLY A 35 -0.35 0.66 9.62
N ALA A 36 -0.58 1.68 8.81
CA ALA A 36 -1.68 1.68 7.86
C ALA A 36 -1.46 0.60 6.81
N LYS A 37 -2.53 -0.09 6.44
CA LYS A 37 -2.45 -1.23 5.51
C LYS A 37 -3.42 -1.08 4.36
N MET A 38 -3.08 -1.74 3.27
CA MET A 38 -3.89 -1.78 2.07
C MET A 38 -3.73 -3.14 1.44
N LEU A 39 -4.82 -3.72 0.94
CA LEU A 39 -4.79 -5.03 0.31
C LEU A 39 -4.98 -4.90 -1.18
N PHE A 40 -4.27 -5.72 -1.93
CA PHE A 40 -4.36 -5.78 -3.38
C PHE A 40 -4.64 -7.22 -3.80
N PHE A 41 -5.65 -7.38 -4.64
CA PHE A 41 -6.07 -8.70 -5.14
C PHE A 41 -5.81 -8.81 -6.63
N PRO A 42 -5.61 -10.04 -7.14
CA PRO A 42 -5.56 -10.25 -8.59
C PRO A 42 -6.84 -9.70 -9.22
N GLY A 43 -6.72 -9.08 -10.36
CA GLY A 43 -7.87 -8.46 -11.00
C GLY A 43 -8.11 -7.02 -10.63
N GLY A 44 -7.31 -6.49 -9.69
CA GLY A 44 -7.32 -5.06 -9.40
C GLY A 44 -8.19 -4.61 -8.23
N ARG A 45 -8.84 -5.54 -7.51
CA ARG A 45 -9.61 -5.16 -6.34
C ARG A 45 -8.67 -4.67 -5.22
N ILE A 46 -9.05 -3.59 -4.58
CA ILE A 46 -8.23 -2.95 -3.54
C ILE A 46 -9.11 -2.74 -2.30
N VAL A 47 -8.54 -2.99 -1.13
CA VAL A 47 -9.20 -2.74 0.15
C VAL A 47 -8.30 -1.86 1.00
N GLY A 48 -8.85 -0.78 1.53
CA GLY A 48 -8.11 0.18 2.35
C GLY A 48 -7.45 1.27 1.53
N THR A 49 -6.68 2.11 2.19
CA THR A 49 -5.93 3.17 1.53
C THR A 49 -4.71 3.53 2.36
N ILE A 50 -3.63 3.91 1.70
CA ILE A 50 -2.42 4.40 2.35
C ILE A 50 -2.09 5.82 1.95
N GLY A 51 -2.84 6.42 1.02
CA GLY A 51 -2.45 7.75 0.58
C GLY A 51 -3.50 8.56 -0.14
N GLY A 52 -4.74 8.10 -0.21
CA GLY A 52 -5.78 8.86 -0.90
C GLY A 52 -5.43 9.20 -2.34
N GLY A 53 -4.69 8.33 -3.01
CA GLY A 53 -4.23 8.54 -4.37
C GLY A 53 -2.75 8.91 -4.47
N CYS A 54 -2.16 9.41 -3.39
CA CYS A 54 -0.74 9.78 -3.37
C CYS A 54 0.12 8.51 -3.39
N GLY A 55 0.77 8.25 -4.51
CA GLY A 55 1.66 7.10 -4.65
C GLY A 55 0.97 5.76 -4.77
N GLU A 56 -0.35 5.71 -4.75
CA GLU A 56 -1.07 4.44 -4.80
C GLU A 56 -0.89 3.70 -6.12
N ALA A 57 -0.74 4.42 -7.22
CA ALA A 57 -0.52 3.79 -8.52
C ALA A 57 0.80 3.04 -8.55
N GLU A 58 1.84 3.60 -7.96
CA GLU A 58 3.15 2.97 -7.87
C GLU A 58 3.08 1.71 -6.99
N ILE A 59 2.42 1.82 -5.85
CA ILE A 59 2.26 0.69 -4.94
C ILE A 59 1.42 -0.41 -5.58
N TRP A 60 0.36 -0.04 -6.29
CA TRP A 60 -0.47 -1.00 -7.00
C TRP A 60 0.35 -1.81 -8.01
N GLN A 61 1.18 -1.13 -8.78
CA GLN A 61 2.02 -1.77 -9.77
C GLN A 61 2.96 -2.79 -9.13
N GLU A 62 3.63 -2.39 -8.06
CA GLU A 62 4.54 -3.28 -7.35
C GLU A 62 3.80 -4.45 -6.71
N ALA A 63 2.61 -4.19 -6.16
CA ALA A 63 1.80 -5.25 -5.56
C ALA A 63 1.40 -6.29 -6.61
N MET A 64 0.98 -5.85 -7.78
CA MET A 64 0.60 -6.77 -8.86
C MET A 64 1.80 -7.62 -9.29
N ASN A 65 3.01 -7.05 -9.24
CA ASN A 65 4.21 -7.78 -9.63
C ASN A 65 4.58 -8.88 -8.65
N ILE A 66 4.22 -8.75 -7.37
CA ILE A 66 4.64 -9.72 -6.36
C ILE A 66 3.55 -10.71 -5.95
N ILE A 67 2.31 -10.50 -6.33
CA ILE A 67 1.24 -11.46 -6.05
C ILE A 67 1.61 -12.80 -6.66
N GLY A 68 1.58 -13.86 -5.86
CA GLY A 68 1.97 -15.19 -6.32
C GLY A 68 3.46 -15.47 -6.22
N SER A 69 4.27 -14.48 -5.88
CA SER A 69 5.69 -14.70 -5.61
C SER A 69 5.90 -15.00 -4.12
N PHE A 70 7.16 -15.22 -3.73
CA PHE A 70 7.51 -15.42 -2.33
C PHE A 70 8.41 -14.31 -1.80
N THR A 71 8.56 -13.24 -2.57
CA THR A 71 9.53 -12.19 -2.25
C THR A 71 8.82 -10.88 -1.91
N PRO A 72 8.91 -10.40 -0.67
CA PRO A 72 8.41 -9.08 -0.31
C PRO A 72 9.29 -7.98 -0.92
N LYS A 73 8.74 -6.78 -0.98
CA LYS A 73 9.46 -5.64 -1.53
C LYS A 73 9.21 -4.41 -0.68
N LEU A 74 10.28 -3.67 -0.40
CA LEU A 74 10.19 -2.38 0.28
C LEU A 74 10.21 -1.28 -0.77
N VAL A 75 9.20 -0.43 -0.76
CA VAL A 75 9.06 0.65 -1.73
C VAL A 75 9.07 1.98 -0.99
N THR A 76 9.86 2.92 -1.48
CA THR A 76 9.88 4.27 -0.94
C THR A 76 9.02 5.16 -1.82
N VAL A 77 8.03 5.79 -1.22
CA VAL A 77 7.18 6.76 -1.91
C VAL A 77 7.58 8.15 -1.43
N ASP A 78 8.15 8.92 -2.34
CA ASP A 78 8.63 10.26 -2.04
C ASP A 78 7.61 11.27 -2.56
N LEU A 79 6.87 11.87 -1.64
CA LEU A 79 5.83 12.83 -1.98
C LEU A 79 6.38 14.26 -2.06
N THR A 80 7.66 14.44 -1.75
CA THR A 80 8.28 15.77 -1.82
C THR A 80 8.52 16.22 -3.25
N GLU A 81 8.62 15.29 -4.18
CA GLU A 81 8.87 15.59 -5.58
C GLU A 81 7.65 16.18 -6.29
N ASP A 82 6.49 16.12 -5.66
CA ASP A 82 5.24 16.59 -6.26
C ASP A 82 4.85 17.97 -5.76
N VAL A 83 5.82 18.75 -5.30
CA VAL A 83 5.52 20.07 -4.73
C VAL A 83 4.94 21.06 -5.72
N GLU A 84 5.00 20.77 -7.01
CA GLU A 84 4.45 21.65 -8.03
C GLU A 84 2.93 21.56 -8.12
N SER A 85 2.34 20.54 -7.54
CA SER A 85 0.89 20.40 -7.55
C SER A 85 0.31 21.22 -6.41
N GLU A 86 -0.49 22.21 -6.75
CA GLU A 86 -1.08 23.10 -5.77
C GLU A 86 -2.05 22.40 -4.82
N ASP A 87 -2.58 21.26 -5.24
CA ASP A 87 -3.52 20.49 -4.43
C ASP A 87 -2.83 19.54 -3.47
N ARG A 88 -1.53 19.45 -3.54
CA ARG A 88 -0.80 18.53 -2.68
C ARG A 88 -0.42 19.18 -1.39
N ILE A 89 -0.90 18.59 -0.31
CA ILE A 89 -0.53 19.00 1.04
C ILE A 89 0.43 17.99 1.67
N CYS A 90 0.69 16.89 0.97
CA CYS A 90 1.66 15.89 1.40
C CYS A 90 3.04 16.35 0.99
N GLY A 91 4.00 16.22 1.86
CA GLY A 91 5.38 16.62 1.55
C GLY A 91 6.37 15.69 2.22
N GLY A 92 5.94 14.49 2.54
CA GLY A 92 6.77 13.55 3.25
C GLY A 92 7.21 12.36 2.44
N ILE A 93 7.82 11.42 3.13
CA ILE A 93 8.32 10.17 2.55
C ILE A 93 7.71 9.03 3.33
N MET A 94 7.19 8.03 2.61
CA MET A 94 6.67 6.81 3.21
C MET A 94 7.49 5.62 2.74
N GLU A 95 7.82 4.73 3.65
CA GLU A 95 8.39 3.44 3.30
C GLU A 95 7.30 2.40 3.48
N ILE A 96 7.06 1.64 2.43
CA ILE A 96 5.94 0.71 2.35
C ILE A 96 6.47 -0.67 2.06
N LEU A 97 6.17 -1.61 2.95
CA LEU A 97 6.52 -3.01 2.76
C LEU A 97 5.36 -3.71 2.10
N ILE A 98 5.61 -4.32 0.96
CA ILE A 98 4.60 -5.07 0.22
C ILE A 98 4.93 -6.54 0.35
N GLU A 99 3.99 -7.31 0.89
CA GLU A 99 4.20 -8.72 1.19
C GLU A 99 3.21 -9.57 0.41
N PRO A 100 3.70 -10.60 -0.30
CA PRO A 100 2.79 -11.57 -0.93
C PRO A 100 2.23 -12.51 0.14
N MET A 101 0.94 -12.78 0.05
CA MET A 101 0.25 -13.62 1.02
C MET A 101 -0.43 -14.82 0.37
#